data_d7d9b883c6d360bbf2dcc88a5e009355
#
_entry.id   d7d9b883c6d360bbf2dcc88a5e009355
#
_cell.length_a   1.000
_cell.length_b   1.000
_cell.length_c   1.000
_cell.angle_alpha   90.00
_cell.angle_beta   90.00
_cell.angle_gamma   90.00
#
_symmetry.space_group_name_H-M   'P 1'
#
loop_
_entity.id
_entity.type
_entity.pdbx_description
1 polymer ?
#
loop_
_entity_poly.entity_id
_entity_poly.type
_entity_poly.pdbx_seq_one_letter_code
_entity_poly.pdbx_strand_id
1 'polypeptide(L)'
;NRTPASPGLDPCPQLENHGGVWRFDANKKGQTQKDGYKYATGIRSVVGMEWNPADENLYLVMHGRDDLLRLWASIFTPWQSAMLRSEEFLKVTEGADFGWPYCYYDQIQEKKVLAPEYGGDGNTVGR
;
A
#
# COMPACT_ATOMS: atom_id res chain seq x y z
N ASN A 1 -11.24 6.80 12.33
CA ASN A 1 -12.62 6.47 11.93
C ASN A 1 -12.81 6.73 10.44
N ARG A 2 -13.06 5.67 9.67
CA ARG A 2 -13.37 5.80 8.25
C ARG A 2 -14.87 5.99 8.08
N THR A 3 -15.27 7.15 7.60
CA THR A 3 -16.65 7.42 7.21
C THR A 3 -16.91 6.87 5.81
N PRO A 4 -18.07 6.22 5.54
CA PRO A 4 -18.45 5.79 4.20
C PRO A 4 -18.37 6.94 3.18
N ALA A 5 -17.88 6.64 1.97
CA ALA A 5 -17.72 7.56 0.86
C ALA A 5 -16.87 8.82 1.15
N SER A 6 -15.98 8.75 2.14
CA SER A 6 -15.05 9.86 2.42
C SER A 6 -13.92 9.91 1.39
N PRO A 7 -13.64 11.09 0.80
CA PRO A 7 -12.49 11.26 -0.08
C PRO A 7 -11.17 11.14 0.68
N GLY A 8 -10.13 10.72 -0.01
CA GLY A 8 -8.76 10.79 0.45
C GLY A 8 -8.17 12.20 0.34
N LEU A 9 -7.05 12.42 1.00
CA LEU A 9 -6.26 13.64 0.83
C LEU A 9 -5.25 13.44 -0.32
N ASP A 10 -5.26 14.36 -1.28
CA ASP A 10 -4.28 14.39 -2.36
C ASP A 10 -3.83 15.85 -2.59
N PRO A 11 -2.57 16.21 -2.31
CA PRO A 11 -1.55 15.36 -1.71
C PRO A 11 -1.86 14.98 -0.25
N CYS A 12 -1.39 13.81 0.18
CA CYS A 12 -1.53 13.33 1.55
C CYS A 12 -0.25 13.64 2.37
N PRO A 13 -0.25 14.64 3.27
CA PRO A 13 0.95 15.05 4.00
C PRO A 13 1.52 13.94 4.91
N GLN A 14 0.67 13.02 5.35
CA GLN A 14 1.09 11.90 6.21
C GLN A 14 2.05 10.95 5.50
N LEU A 15 2.03 10.87 4.17
CA LEU A 15 2.92 10.03 3.38
C LEU A 15 4.38 10.49 3.41
N GLU A 16 4.65 11.69 3.89
CA GLU A 16 6.02 12.14 4.13
C GLU A 16 6.77 11.19 5.07
N ASN A 17 6.09 10.71 6.12
CA ASN A 17 6.69 9.87 7.15
C ASN A 17 6.06 8.48 7.31
N HIS A 18 5.07 8.12 6.49
CA HIS A 18 4.34 6.85 6.58
C HIS A 18 4.24 6.18 5.20
N GLY A 19 3.81 4.91 5.22
CA GLY A 19 3.45 4.20 3.99
C GLY A 19 4.64 3.79 3.12
N GLY A 20 5.65 3.16 3.72
CA GLY A 20 6.80 2.67 2.99
C GLY A 20 7.78 1.87 3.84
N VAL A 21 8.90 1.53 3.24
CA VAL A 21 10.06 0.91 3.90
C VAL A 21 11.13 1.98 4.12
N TRP A 22 11.66 2.00 5.33
CA TRP A 22 12.71 2.92 5.71
C TRP A 22 13.97 2.16 6.12
N ARG A 23 15.13 2.62 5.69
CA ARG A 23 16.44 2.07 6.03
C ARG A 23 17.16 3.00 6.99
N PHE A 24 17.72 2.44 8.05
CA PHE A 24 18.52 3.14 9.05
C PHE A 24 19.90 2.49 9.18
N ASP A 25 20.89 3.27 9.63
CA ASP A 25 22.22 2.74 9.93
C ASP A 25 22.18 1.90 11.21
N ALA A 26 22.46 0.59 11.11
CA ALA A 26 22.44 -0.33 12.24
C ALA A 26 23.47 0.00 13.33
N ASN A 27 24.54 0.72 13.01
CA ASN A 27 25.62 1.08 13.93
C ASN A 27 25.41 2.43 14.63
N LYS A 28 24.41 3.23 14.22
CA LYS A 28 24.13 4.55 14.79
C LYS A 28 22.99 4.48 15.80
N LYS A 29 23.27 4.81 17.06
CA LYS A 29 22.25 4.90 18.12
C LYS A 29 21.54 6.27 18.11
N GLY A 30 20.34 6.31 18.71
CA GLY A 30 19.58 7.55 18.91
C GLY A 30 19.02 8.16 17.62
N GLN A 31 18.84 7.35 16.58
CA GLN A 31 18.24 7.79 15.32
C GLN A 31 16.76 8.11 15.48
N THR A 32 16.30 9.07 14.71
CA THR A 32 14.91 9.49 14.57
C THR A 32 14.45 9.22 13.13
N GLN A 33 13.17 9.44 12.84
CA GLN A 33 12.63 9.33 11.46
C GLN A 33 13.41 10.17 10.44
N LYS A 34 13.98 11.31 10.87
CA LYS A 34 14.76 12.21 10.01
C LYS A 34 16.11 11.63 9.58
N ASP A 35 16.62 10.67 10.32
CA ASP A 35 17.88 9.97 10.00
C ASP A 35 17.67 8.80 9.04
N GLY A 36 16.42 8.43 8.81
CA GLY A 36 16.06 7.33 7.94
C GLY A 36 16.10 7.69 6.46
N TYR A 37 16.46 6.71 5.65
CA TYR A 37 16.36 6.78 4.20
C TYR A 37 15.10 6.04 3.72
N LYS A 38 14.22 6.73 3.01
CA LYS A 38 12.98 6.16 2.48
C LYS A 38 13.31 5.27 1.27
N TYR A 39 13.37 3.97 1.52
CA TYR A 39 13.82 2.97 0.55
C TYR A 39 12.77 2.66 -0.52
N ALA A 40 11.50 2.55 -0.12
CA ALA A 40 10.37 2.33 -1.02
C ALA A 40 9.10 2.97 -0.46
N THR A 41 8.15 3.28 -1.33
CA THR A 41 6.88 3.94 -1.00
C THR A 41 5.66 3.10 -1.40
N GLY A 42 4.47 3.59 -1.10
CA GLY A 42 3.22 2.98 -1.57
C GLY A 42 2.89 1.64 -0.88
N ILE A 43 3.42 1.40 0.31
CA ILE A 43 3.25 0.17 1.07
C ILE A 43 2.34 0.42 2.27
N ARG A 44 1.30 -0.40 2.43
CA ARG A 44 0.29 -0.26 3.48
C ARG A 44 0.75 -0.88 4.81
N SER A 45 0.38 -2.11 5.06
CA SER A 45 0.63 -2.84 6.30
C SER A 45 1.40 -4.11 6.00
N VAL A 46 2.63 -4.18 6.46
CA VAL A 46 3.54 -5.30 6.24
C VAL A 46 3.37 -6.30 7.38
N VAL A 47 3.21 -7.57 7.06
CA VAL A 47 3.10 -8.68 8.02
C VAL A 47 4.33 -9.57 8.06
N GLY A 48 5.18 -9.49 7.05
CA GLY A 48 6.46 -10.19 6.99
C GLY A 48 7.41 -9.46 6.06
N MET A 49 8.69 -9.42 6.43
CA MET A 49 9.75 -8.80 5.64
C MET A 49 11.04 -9.56 5.85
N GLU A 50 11.72 -9.89 4.76
CA GLU A 50 12.97 -10.66 4.79
C GLU A 50 13.91 -10.24 3.66
N TRP A 51 15.20 -10.17 3.96
CA TRP A 51 16.25 -9.98 2.98
C TRP A 51 16.70 -11.32 2.41
N ASN A 52 16.65 -11.48 1.10
CA ASN A 52 17.13 -12.67 0.43
C ASN A 52 18.60 -12.47 -0.01
N PRO A 53 19.57 -13.13 0.60
CA PRO A 53 20.97 -12.96 0.24
C PRO A 53 21.34 -13.61 -1.10
N ALA A 54 20.50 -14.49 -1.63
CA ALA A 54 20.78 -15.18 -2.89
C ALA A 54 20.61 -14.27 -4.12
N ASP A 55 19.72 -13.29 -4.04
CA ASP A 55 19.49 -12.32 -5.11
C ASP A 55 19.63 -10.86 -4.64
N GLU A 56 20.06 -10.67 -3.39
CA GLU A 56 20.31 -9.36 -2.77
C GLU A 56 19.10 -8.42 -2.84
N ASN A 57 17.91 -8.95 -2.59
CA ASN A 57 16.68 -8.19 -2.61
C ASN A 57 15.88 -8.32 -1.31
N LEU A 58 15.13 -7.28 -1.01
CA LEU A 58 14.15 -7.27 0.07
C LEU A 58 12.82 -7.82 -0.45
N TYR A 59 12.22 -8.73 0.32
CA TYR A 59 10.88 -9.24 0.06
C TYR A 59 9.96 -8.93 1.23
N LEU A 60 8.70 -8.65 0.95
CA LEU A 60 7.70 -8.44 1.97
C LEU A 60 6.32 -8.97 1.57
N VAL A 61 5.49 -9.20 2.57
CA VAL A 61 4.07 -9.50 2.40
C VAL A 61 3.27 -8.34 2.95
N MET A 62 2.38 -7.79 2.14
CA MET A 62 1.55 -6.65 2.45
C MET A 62 0.08 -7.04 2.46
N HIS A 63 -0.66 -6.57 3.48
CA HIS A 63 -2.11 -6.70 3.50
C HIS A 63 -2.77 -5.96 2.34
N GLY A 64 -3.71 -6.63 1.69
CA GLY A 64 -4.55 -6.05 0.67
C GLY A 64 -5.58 -5.07 1.21
N ARG A 65 -6.48 -4.62 0.35
CA ARG A 65 -7.49 -3.62 0.65
C ARG A 65 -8.70 -4.22 1.40
N ASP A 66 -9.03 -3.64 2.56
CA ASP A 66 -10.20 -3.99 3.36
C ASP A 66 -11.39 -3.06 3.16
N ASP A 67 -12.54 -3.48 3.71
CA ASP A 67 -13.71 -2.63 3.94
C ASP A 67 -14.34 -2.01 2.69
N LEU A 68 -14.13 -2.58 1.51
CA LEU A 68 -14.64 -2.01 0.26
C LEU A 68 -16.16 -1.86 0.28
N LEU A 69 -16.91 -2.90 0.61
CA LEU A 69 -18.37 -2.82 0.70
C LEU A 69 -18.82 -1.85 1.81
N ARG A 70 -18.21 -1.92 2.99
CA ARG A 70 -18.62 -1.08 4.13
C ARG A 70 -18.43 0.41 3.84
N LEU A 71 -17.37 0.76 3.11
CA LEU A 71 -17.03 2.15 2.82
C LEU A 71 -17.60 2.64 1.48
N TRP A 72 -17.78 1.74 0.52
CA TRP A 72 -18.10 2.06 -0.87
C TRP A 72 -19.18 1.11 -1.44
N ALA A 73 -20.30 0.98 -0.73
CA ALA A 73 -21.40 0.09 -1.10
C ALA A 73 -22.04 0.40 -2.47
N SER A 74 -21.85 1.63 -2.99
CA SER A 74 -22.31 2.01 -4.32
C SER A 74 -21.43 1.46 -5.45
N ILE A 75 -20.22 0.99 -5.13
CA ILE A 75 -19.22 0.51 -6.11
C ILE A 75 -19.03 -1.01 -6.00
N PHE A 76 -18.99 -1.54 -4.78
CA PHE A 76 -18.61 -2.92 -4.53
C PHE A 76 -19.74 -3.77 -4.00
N THR A 77 -19.85 -4.99 -4.53
CA THR A 77 -20.73 -6.04 -4.03
C THR A 77 -20.11 -6.76 -2.82
N PRO A 78 -20.89 -7.50 -2.02
CA PRO A 78 -20.39 -8.35 -0.94
C PRO A 78 -19.32 -9.35 -1.42
N TRP A 79 -19.53 -9.94 -2.59
CA TRP A 79 -18.60 -10.89 -3.18
C TRP A 79 -17.25 -10.23 -3.53
N GLN A 80 -17.28 -9.09 -4.21
CA GLN A 80 -16.06 -8.33 -4.51
C GLN A 80 -15.31 -7.93 -3.24
N SER A 81 -16.02 -7.44 -2.23
CA SER A 81 -15.41 -7.06 -0.95
C SER A 81 -14.75 -8.24 -0.21
N ALA A 82 -15.26 -9.46 -0.40
CA ALA A 82 -14.65 -10.66 0.15
C ALA A 82 -13.42 -11.11 -0.65
N MET A 83 -13.49 -11.03 -1.98
CA MET A 83 -12.43 -11.49 -2.89
C MET A 83 -11.27 -10.51 -2.99
N LEU A 84 -11.50 -9.21 -2.87
CA LEU A 84 -10.50 -8.15 -3.11
C LEU A 84 -9.63 -7.82 -1.89
N ARG A 85 -9.54 -8.72 -0.91
CA ARG A 85 -8.52 -8.69 0.15
C ARG A 85 -7.21 -9.31 -0.34
N SER A 86 -6.79 -8.94 -1.54
CA SER A 86 -5.62 -9.52 -2.19
C SER A 86 -4.34 -9.14 -1.46
N GLU A 87 -3.80 -10.07 -0.70
CA GLU A 87 -2.48 -9.93 -0.11
C GLU A 87 -1.44 -9.92 -1.23
N GLU A 88 -0.42 -9.06 -1.09
CA GLU A 88 0.63 -8.92 -2.08
C GLU A 88 1.96 -9.42 -1.54
N PHE A 89 2.65 -10.31 -2.28
CA PHE A 89 4.05 -10.67 -2.06
C PHE A 89 4.91 -9.83 -3.00
N LEU A 90 5.75 -8.97 -2.43
CA LEU A 90 6.46 -7.94 -3.17
C LEU A 90 7.98 -8.15 -3.09
N LYS A 91 8.63 -8.07 -4.24
CA LYS A 91 10.07 -7.83 -4.33
C LYS A 91 10.28 -6.32 -4.31
N VAL A 92 11.00 -5.84 -3.31
CA VAL A 92 11.16 -4.39 -3.06
C VAL A 92 12.53 -3.93 -3.48
N THR A 93 12.58 -3.10 -4.49
CA THR A 93 13.80 -2.43 -4.95
C THR A 93 13.84 -0.98 -4.49
N GLU A 94 15.03 -0.41 -4.41
CA GLU A 94 15.23 0.98 -4.02
C GLU A 94 14.50 1.94 -4.98
N GLY A 95 13.74 2.87 -4.41
CA GLY A 95 12.94 3.85 -5.15
C GLY A 95 11.61 3.33 -5.68
N ALA A 96 11.25 2.06 -5.46
CA ALA A 96 9.97 1.52 -5.91
C ALA A 96 8.78 2.17 -5.21
N ASP A 97 7.67 2.33 -5.94
CA ASP A 97 6.37 2.75 -5.42
C ASP A 97 5.32 1.68 -5.73
N PHE A 98 4.63 1.19 -4.69
CA PHE A 98 3.61 0.15 -4.79
C PHE A 98 2.17 0.68 -4.81
N GLY A 99 2.01 2.01 -4.82
CA GLY A 99 0.75 2.70 -5.15
C GLY A 99 -0.19 3.01 -3.98
N TRP A 100 -0.01 2.43 -2.78
CA TRP A 100 -0.85 2.79 -1.63
C TRP A 100 -0.55 4.23 -1.16
N PRO A 101 -1.55 5.03 -0.78
CA PRO A 101 -2.98 4.76 -0.62
C PRO A 101 -3.81 4.97 -1.89
N TYR A 102 -3.21 5.43 -2.98
CA TYR A 102 -3.91 5.84 -4.20
C TYR A 102 -4.48 4.68 -4.97
N CYS A 103 -3.82 3.51 -4.90
CA CYS A 103 -4.18 2.31 -5.64
C CYS A 103 -4.18 1.08 -4.72
N TYR A 104 -4.88 0.03 -5.16
CA TYR A 104 -4.81 -1.31 -4.58
C TYR A 104 -4.78 -2.35 -5.71
N TYR A 105 -4.26 -3.54 -5.42
CA TYR A 105 -4.27 -4.65 -6.37
C TYR A 105 -5.64 -5.33 -6.39
N ASP A 106 -6.19 -5.49 -7.58
CA ASP A 106 -7.42 -6.22 -7.84
C ASP A 106 -7.06 -7.55 -8.50
N GLN A 107 -7.16 -8.65 -7.73
CA GLN A 107 -6.82 -9.99 -8.21
C GLN A 107 -7.82 -10.55 -9.23
N ILE A 108 -9.04 -9.99 -9.29
CA ILE A 108 -10.05 -10.42 -10.25
C ILE A 108 -9.72 -9.86 -11.63
N GLN A 109 -9.18 -8.65 -11.67
CA GLN A 109 -8.77 -7.95 -12.89
C GLN A 109 -7.27 -8.06 -13.16
N GLU A 110 -6.50 -8.65 -12.24
CA GLU A 110 -5.04 -8.82 -12.29
C GLU A 110 -4.27 -7.51 -12.54
N LYS A 111 -4.71 -6.41 -11.92
CA LYS A 111 -4.11 -5.08 -12.10
C LYS A 111 -4.25 -4.20 -10.86
N LYS A 112 -3.45 -3.15 -10.79
CA LYS A 112 -3.65 -2.04 -9.85
C LYS A 112 -4.79 -1.16 -10.33
N VAL A 113 -5.77 -0.91 -9.46
CA VAL A 113 -6.89 -0.01 -9.72
C VAL A 113 -6.85 1.18 -8.76
N LEU A 114 -7.38 2.31 -9.23
CA LEU A 114 -7.48 3.53 -8.44
C LEU A 114 -8.41 3.29 -7.25
N ALA A 115 -7.97 3.70 -6.06
CA ALA A 115 -8.79 3.56 -4.87
C ALA A 115 -9.98 4.53 -4.89
N PRO A 116 -11.16 4.10 -4.40
CA PRO A 116 -12.38 4.92 -4.45
C PRO A 116 -12.24 6.27 -3.75
N GLU A 117 -11.41 6.35 -2.71
CA GLU A 117 -11.10 7.61 -2.00
C GLU A 117 -10.47 8.67 -2.92
N TYR A 118 -9.93 8.25 -4.03
CA TYR A 118 -9.26 9.11 -5.04
C TYR A 118 -9.98 9.10 -6.38
N GLY A 119 -11.28 8.77 -6.36
CA GLY A 119 -12.14 8.80 -7.54
C GLY A 119 -12.20 7.49 -8.35
N GLY A 120 -11.67 6.40 -7.79
CA GLY A 120 -11.77 5.09 -8.43
C GLY A 120 -13.20 4.55 -8.44
N ASP A 121 -13.56 3.89 -9.52
CA ASP A 121 -14.87 3.26 -9.77
C ASP A 121 -14.81 1.72 -9.70
N GLY A 122 -13.70 1.16 -9.24
CA GLY A 122 -13.42 -0.26 -9.23
C GLY A 122 -12.86 -0.83 -10.55
N ASN A 123 -12.69 0.00 -11.59
CA ASN A 123 -12.19 -0.42 -12.91
C ASN A 123 -11.04 0.44 -13.43
N THR A 124 -11.04 1.72 -13.08
CA THR A 124 -10.00 2.67 -13.53
C THR A 124 -8.62 2.22 -13.06
N VAL A 125 -7.69 2.09 -13.99
CA VAL A 125 -6.29 1.70 -13.68
C VAL A 125 -5.65 2.77 -12.82
N GLY A 126 -4.97 2.34 -11.76
CA GLY A 126 -4.16 3.21 -10.91
C GLY A 126 -2.95 3.77 -11.66
N ARG A 127 -2.47 4.91 -11.19
CA ARG A 127 -1.25 5.56 -11.70
C ARG A 127 -0.02 4.90 -11.13
#